data_663f1ceb4d31da138c8b8544d0694261
#
_entry.id   663f1ceb4d31da138c8b8544d0694261
#
_cell.length_a   1.000
_cell.length_b   1.000
_cell.length_c   1.000
_cell.angle_alpha   90.00
_cell.angle_beta   90.00
_cell.angle_gamma   90.00
#
_symmetry.space_group_name_H-M   'P 1'
#
loop_
_entity.id
_entity.type
_entity.pdbx_description
1 polymer ?
#
loop_
_entity_poly.entity_id
_entity_poly.type
_entity_poly.pdbx_seq_one_letter_code
_entity_poly.pdbx_strand_id
1 'polypeptide(L)'
;GEKFGKSIDGAITLDSEVTIPYKLFKYFFNSSDEEVMGYIKLFTDINPKDFEELNKATLESPYKREAQMYLAKEITKIVHGENGLNDAIRQTEGLNRGNWEILLDKDYEDLYRNSEKTSELKREKIENGITIQQLAVDYGLCNSLSESKRLINQGGISMNGQKIEDSNKEISIQDLKADKIIILSKGK
;
A
#
# COMPACT_ATOMS: atom_id res chain seq x y z
N GLY A 1 10.51 -25.76 5.52
CA GLY A 1 9.35 -24.91 5.30
C GLY A 1 9.47 -23.64 6.10
N GLU A 2 9.21 -22.51 5.48
CA GLU A 2 9.11 -21.23 6.18
C GLU A 2 7.93 -21.27 7.14
N LYS A 3 8.11 -20.69 8.34
CA LYS A 3 7.01 -20.63 9.32
C LYS A 3 5.97 -19.64 8.83
N PHE A 4 4.69 -20.07 8.76
CA PHE A 4 3.55 -19.21 8.48
C PHE A 4 3.59 -17.93 9.35
N GLY A 5 3.34 -16.77 8.75
CA GLY A 5 3.36 -15.47 9.44
C GLY A 5 4.74 -14.84 9.65
N LYS A 6 5.82 -15.44 9.13
CA LYS A 6 7.15 -14.83 9.09
C LYS A 6 7.55 -14.55 7.65
N SER A 7 7.14 -13.41 7.12
CA SER A 7 7.62 -12.90 5.84
C SER A 7 8.85 -12.01 6.03
N ILE A 8 9.50 -11.67 4.92
CA ILE A 8 10.60 -10.67 4.86
C ILE A 8 10.13 -9.32 5.45
N ASP A 9 8.83 -9.05 5.38
CA ASP A 9 8.19 -7.80 5.89
C ASP A 9 7.78 -7.87 7.39
N GLY A 10 8.27 -8.86 8.14
CA GLY A 10 7.99 -9.03 9.55
C GLY A 10 6.80 -9.96 9.86
N ALA A 11 6.57 -10.23 11.15
CA ALA A 11 5.48 -11.09 11.60
C ALA A 11 4.12 -10.40 11.43
N ILE A 12 3.14 -11.11 10.87
CA ILE A 12 1.74 -10.69 10.85
C ILE A 12 1.12 -11.03 12.20
N THR A 13 0.55 -10.05 12.87
CA THR A 13 -0.15 -10.18 14.15
C THR A 13 -1.64 -9.86 13.98
N LEU A 14 -2.46 -10.30 14.94
CA LEU A 14 -3.89 -9.98 14.97
C LEU A 14 -4.17 -8.61 15.62
N ASP A 15 -3.16 -8.00 16.23
CA ASP A 15 -3.25 -6.69 16.86
C ASP A 15 -3.21 -5.59 15.78
N SER A 16 -4.27 -4.79 15.70
CA SER A 16 -4.41 -3.69 14.73
C SER A 16 -3.40 -2.56 14.93
N GLU A 17 -2.83 -2.40 16.13
CA GLU A 17 -1.78 -1.42 16.39
C GLU A 17 -0.43 -1.84 15.77
N VAL A 18 -0.22 -3.15 15.55
CA VAL A 18 1.00 -3.72 14.97
C VAL A 18 0.82 -4.06 13.49
N THR A 19 -0.33 -4.67 13.16
CA THR A 19 -0.67 -5.06 11.79
C THR A 19 -1.97 -4.39 11.38
N ILE A 20 -1.88 -3.28 10.65
CA ILE A 20 -3.07 -2.59 10.14
C ILE A 20 -3.88 -3.48 9.19
N PRO A 21 -5.21 -3.24 9.05
CA PRO A 21 -6.09 -4.03 8.19
C PRO A 21 -5.58 -4.18 6.75
N TYR A 22 -5.03 -3.14 6.16
CA TYR A 22 -4.42 -3.17 4.81
C TYR A 22 -3.26 -4.16 4.70
N LYS A 23 -2.36 -4.19 5.71
CA LYS A 23 -1.20 -5.10 5.71
C LYS A 23 -1.65 -6.56 5.84
N LEU A 24 -2.63 -6.84 6.71
CA LEU A 24 -3.24 -8.16 6.83
C LEU A 24 -3.92 -8.60 5.53
N PHE A 25 -4.74 -7.72 4.95
CA PHE A 25 -5.40 -7.96 3.67
C PHE A 25 -4.40 -8.29 2.56
N LYS A 26 -3.38 -7.46 2.41
CA LYS A 26 -2.33 -7.64 1.40
C LYS A 26 -1.57 -8.94 1.59
N TYR A 27 -1.28 -9.33 2.82
CA TYR A 27 -0.62 -10.59 3.13
C TYR A 27 -1.39 -11.79 2.58
N PHE A 28 -2.67 -11.91 2.90
CA PHE A 28 -3.50 -13.01 2.42
C PHE A 28 -3.85 -12.90 0.94
N PHE A 29 -4.01 -11.69 0.43
CA PHE A 29 -4.18 -11.49 -1.01
C PHE A 29 -2.96 -11.98 -1.82
N ASN A 30 -1.76 -11.94 -1.27
CA ASN A 30 -0.53 -12.40 -1.92
C ASN A 30 -0.25 -13.89 -1.75
N SER A 31 -1.16 -14.67 -1.17
CA SER A 31 -1.03 -16.13 -1.09
C SER A 31 -0.87 -16.75 -2.49
N SER A 32 -0.09 -17.81 -2.59
CA SER A 32 0.07 -18.55 -3.84
C SER A 32 -1.22 -19.29 -4.24
N ASP A 33 -1.36 -19.60 -5.53
CA ASP A 33 -2.52 -20.36 -6.02
C ASP A 33 -2.55 -21.79 -5.45
N GLU A 34 -1.38 -22.32 -5.07
CA GLU A 34 -1.23 -23.64 -4.47
C GLU A 34 -1.73 -23.70 -3.02
N GLU A 35 -1.56 -22.61 -2.27
CA GLU A 35 -1.86 -22.55 -0.82
C GLU A 35 -3.24 -21.97 -0.52
N VAL A 36 -3.74 -21.07 -1.36
CA VAL A 36 -4.95 -20.27 -1.08
C VAL A 36 -6.18 -21.12 -0.74
N MET A 37 -6.39 -22.22 -1.47
CA MET A 37 -7.54 -23.10 -1.21
C MET A 37 -7.43 -23.84 0.12
N GLY A 38 -6.18 -24.15 0.53
CA GLY A 38 -5.90 -24.72 1.86
C GLY A 38 -6.21 -23.72 2.98
N TYR A 39 -5.81 -22.47 2.81
CA TYR A 39 -6.08 -21.40 3.78
C TYR A 39 -7.57 -21.07 3.88
N ILE A 40 -8.31 -21.06 2.78
CA ILE A 40 -9.77 -20.87 2.79
C ILE A 40 -10.44 -21.97 3.64
N LYS A 41 -10.09 -23.22 3.46
CA LYS A 41 -10.63 -24.32 4.29
C LYS A 41 -10.29 -24.19 5.76
N LEU A 42 -9.11 -23.68 6.06
CA LEU A 42 -8.59 -23.59 7.44
C LEU A 42 -9.16 -22.40 8.22
N PHE A 43 -9.35 -21.27 7.55
CA PHE A 43 -9.60 -19.99 8.20
C PHE A 43 -10.99 -19.40 7.94
N THR A 44 -11.82 -20.01 7.08
CA THR A 44 -13.15 -19.49 6.76
C THR A 44 -14.23 -20.55 6.86
N ASP A 45 -15.47 -20.10 7.06
CA ASP A 45 -16.66 -20.96 7.09
C ASP A 45 -17.34 -21.02 5.70
N ILE A 46 -16.53 -21.19 4.65
CA ILE A 46 -17.05 -21.28 3.29
C ILE A 46 -17.91 -22.53 3.11
N ASN A 47 -19.08 -22.38 2.45
CA ASN A 47 -19.87 -23.55 2.12
C ASN A 47 -19.24 -24.37 0.96
N PRO A 48 -19.53 -25.68 0.85
CA PRO A 48 -18.91 -26.55 -0.14
C PRO A 48 -19.10 -26.09 -1.59
N LYS A 49 -20.26 -25.53 -1.93
CA LYS A 49 -20.56 -25.08 -3.30
C LYS A 49 -19.67 -23.91 -3.70
N ASP A 50 -19.62 -22.85 -2.88
CA ASP A 50 -18.78 -21.68 -3.14
C ASP A 50 -17.30 -22.04 -3.16
N PHE A 51 -16.88 -23.01 -2.32
CA PHE A 51 -15.52 -23.53 -2.34
C PHE A 51 -15.18 -24.19 -3.68
N GLU A 52 -16.08 -25.02 -4.23
CA GLU A 52 -15.87 -25.66 -5.53
C GLU A 52 -15.81 -24.64 -6.67
N GLU A 53 -16.68 -23.61 -6.63
CA GLU A 53 -16.68 -22.51 -7.60
C GLU A 53 -15.34 -21.75 -7.57
N LEU A 54 -14.85 -21.37 -6.38
CA LEU A 54 -13.55 -20.69 -6.23
C LEU A 54 -12.39 -21.57 -6.68
N ASN A 55 -12.41 -22.86 -6.35
CA ASN A 55 -11.37 -23.80 -6.77
C ASN A 55 -11.32 -23.92 -8.29
N LYS A 56 -12.48 -24.02 -8.94
CA LYS A 56 -12.57 -24.03 -10.41
C LYS A 56 -12.03 -22.73 -11.01
N ALA A 57 -12.45 -21.57 -10.46
CA ALA A 57 -11.98 -20.26 -10.93
C ALA A 57 -10.46 -20.12 -10.79
N THR A 58 -9.87 -20.62 -9.70
CA THR A 58 -8.42 -20.61 -9.47
C THR A 58 -7.67 -21.46 -10.51
N LEU A 59 -8.23 -22.59 -10.92
CA LEU A 59 -7.62 -23.46 -11.93
C LEU A 59 -7.76 -22.90 -13.36
N GLU A 60 -8.94 -22.34 -13.69
CA GLU A 60 -9.24 -21.88 -15.05
C GLU A 60 -8.74 -20.45 -15.34
N SER A 61 -8.67 -19.61 -14.32
CA SER A 61 -8.36 -18.18 -14.44
C SER A 61 -7.56 -17.64 -13.25
N PRO A 62 -6.37 -18.19 -12.92
CA PRO A 62 -5.61 -17.83 -11.72
C PRO A 62 -5.26 -16.33 -11.68
N TYR A 63 -5.07 -15.69 -12.83
CA TYR A 63 -4.76 -14.26 -12.93
C TYR A 63 -5.83 -13.34 -12.34
N LYS A 64 -7.07 -13.80 -12.19
CA LYS A 64 -8.16 -13.02 -11.55
C LYS A 64 -8.04 -12.96 -10.04
N ARG A 65 -7.33 -13.91 -9.43
CA ARG A 65 -7.07 -14.00 -7.99
C ARG A 65 -8.35 -13.95 -7.13
N GLU A 66 -9.42 -14.59 -7.59
CA GLU A 66 -10.73 -14.56 -6.92
C GLU A 66 -10.68 -15.25 -5.55
N ALA A 67 -9.98 -16.38 -5.44
CA ALA A 67 -9.78 -17.09 -4.18
C ALA A 67 -8.96 -16.27 -3.18
N GLN A 68 -7.88 -15.61 -3.62
CA GLN A 68 -7.08 -14.74 -2.77
C GLN A 68 -7.89 -13.52 -2.31
N MET A 69 -8.71 -12.96 -3.18
CA MET A 69 -9.59 -11.85 -2.82
C MET A 69 -10.63 -12.26 -1.77
N TYR A 70 -11.24 -13.44 -1.94
CA TYR A 70 -12.16 -14.01 -0.97
C TYR A 70 -11.48 -14.20 0.39
N LEU A 71 -10.34 -14.91 0.40
CA LEU A 71 -9.56 -15.18 1.60
C LEU A 71 -9.18 -13.89 2.35
N ALA A 72 -8.62 -12.92 1.64
CA ALA A 72 -8.20 -11.65 2.22
C ALA A 72 -9.36 -10.88 2.85
N LYS A 73 -10.53 -10.86 2.19
CA LYS A 73 -11.74 -10.21 2.71
C LYS A 73 -12.22 -10.88 3.99
N GLU A 74 -12.39 -12.21 3.96
CA GLU A 74 -12.92 -12.96 5.10
C GLU A 74 -12.02 -12.83 6.32
N ILE A 75 -10.70 -13.04 6.17
CA ILE A 75 -9.79 -12.94 7.31
C ILE A 75 -9.73 -11.50 7.84
N THR A 76 -9.65 -10.50 6.97
CA THR A 76 -9.62 -9.11 7.42
C THR A 76 -10.90 -8.74 8.17
N LYS A 77 -12.06 -9.22 7.72
CA LYS A 77 -13.34 -9.03 8.40
C LYS A 77 -13.38 -9.74 9.75
N ILE A 78 -12.91 -10.96 9.83
CA ILE A 78 -12.87 -11.74 11.09
C ILE A 78 -11.99 -11.03 12.13
N VAL A 79 -10.82 -10.53 11.72
CA VAL A 79 -9.82 -9.97 12.65
C VAL A 79 -10.12 -8.50 12.99
N HIS A 80 -10.49 -7.68 12.01
CA HIS A 80 -10.62 -6.22 12.14
C HIS A 80 -12.05 -5.70 11.96
N GLY A 81 -13.02 -6.60 11.75
CA GLY A 81 -14.42 -6.24 11.52
C GLY A 81 -14.67 -5.58 10.16
N GLU A 82 -15.92 -5.20 9.92
CA GLU A 82 -16.34 -4.57 8.66
C GLU A 82 -15.62 -3.23 8.40
N ASN A 83 -15.38 -2.44 9.45
CA ASN A 83 -14.69 -1.16 9.30
C ASN A 83 -13.25 -1.36 8.84
N GLY A 84 -12.52 -2.32 9.42
CA GLY A 84 -11.18 -2.67 9.01
C GLY A 84 -11.12 -3.20 7.60
N LEU A 85 -12.10 -4.03 7.19
CA LEU A 85 -12.22 -4.49 5.81
C LEU A 85 -12.42 -3.32 4.84
N ASN A 86 -13.32 -2.39 5.15
CA ASN A 86 -13.57 -1.21 4.31
C ASN A 86 -12.33 -0.33 4.18
N ASP A 87 -11.58 -0.15 5.27
CA ASP A 87 -10.30 0.58 5.25
C ASP A 87 -9.27 -0.13 4.36
N ALA A 88 -9.14 -1.45 4.49
CA ALA A 88 -8.22 -2.23 3.66
C ALA A 88 -8.56 -2.17 2.16
N ILE A 89 -9.85 -2.26 1.81
CA ILE A 89 -10.32 -2.14 0.43
C ILE A 89 -10.01 -0.74 -0.10
N ARG A 90 -10.37 0.32 0.64
CA ARG A 90 -10.11 1.72 0.24
C ARG A 90 -8.62 1.97 0.01
N GLN A 91 -7.75 1.53 0.95
CA GLN A 91 -6.30 1.68 0.79
C GLN A 91 -5.78 0.88 -0.40
N THR A 92 -6.29 -0.33 -0.64
CA THR A 92 -5.92 -1.15 -1.80
C THR A 92 -6.29 -0.46 -3.12
N GLU A 93 -7.48 0.11 -3.23
CA GLU A 93 -7.93 0.84 -4.42
C GLU A 93 -7.14 2.14 -4.61
N GLY A 94 -6.95 2.89 -3.54
CA GLY A 94 -6.18 4.13 -3.58
C GLY A 94 -4.74 3.90 -4.06
N LEU A 95 -4.06 2.95 -3.47
CA LEU A 95 -2.64 2.72 -3.72
C LEU A 95 -2.37 1.94 -5.01
N ASN A 96 -3.09 0.83 -5.24
CA ASN A 96 -2.78 -0.08 -6.34
C ASN A 96 -3.39 0.38 -7.66
N ARG A 97 -4.55 1.04 -7.63
CA ARG A 97 -5.23 1.56 -8.82
C ARG A 97 -4.94 3.04 -9.09
N GLY A 98 -4.19 3.69 -8.22
CA GLY A 98 -3.83 5.10 -8.37
C GLY A 98 -4.97 6.08 -8.07
N ASN A 99 -6.03 5.63 -7.40
CA ASN A 99 -7.16 6.46 -7.00
C ASN A 99 -6.92 7.08 -5.61
N TRP A 100 -5.87 7.88 -5.50
CA TRP A 100 -5.44 8.46 -4.22
C TRP A 100 -6.44 9.43 -3.60
N GLU A 101 -7.40 9.92 -4.37
CA GLU A 101 -8.44 10.85 -3.92
C GLU A 101 -9.41 10.24 -2.91
N ILE A 102 -9.55 8.90 -2.90
CA ILE A 102 -10.41 8.20 -1.95
C ILE A 102 -9.75 7.99 -0.58
N LEU A 103 -8.42 8.20 -0.48
CA LEU A 103 -7.69 8.02 0.78
C LEU A 103 -8.04 9.11 1.78
N LEU A 104 -8.27 8.71 3.02
CA LEU A 104 -8.52 9.59 4.16
C LEU A 104 -7.21 9.89 4.89
N ASP A 105 -7.20 10.91 5.74
CA ASP A 105 -6.02 11.30 6.54
C ASP A 105 -5.48 10.13 7.37
N LYS A 106 -6.37 9.34 7.97
CA LYS A 106 -5.98 8.14 8.71
C LYS A 106 -5.22 7.11 7.85
N ASP A 107 -5.56 7.00 6.56
CA ASP A 107 -4.89 6.06 5.65
C ASP A 107 -3.43 6.50 5.42
N TYR A 108 -3.17 7.80 5.31
CA TYR A 108 -1.80 8.33 5.23
C TYR A 108 -1.01 8.11 6.51
N GLU A 109 -1.65 8.26 7.69
CA GLU A 109 -1.03 7.96 8.97
C GLU A 109 -0.69 6.46 9.11
N ASP A 110 -1.59 5.58 8.70
CA ASP A 110 -1.38 4.15 8.68
C ASP A 110 -0.23 3.76 7.74
N LEU A 111 -0.17 4.35 6.55
CA LEU A 111 0.93 4.15 5.60
C LEU A 111 2.26 4.62 6.19
N TYR A 112 2.30 5.77 6.84
CA TYR A 112 3.49 6.29 7.50
C TYR A 112 3.98 5.34 8.60
N ARG A 113 3.11 4.93 9.51
CA ARG A 113 3.45 4.02 10.63
C ARG A 113 3.98 2.66 10.15
N ASN A 114 3.51 2.18 9.00
CA ASN A 114 3.84 0.85 8.47
C ASN A 114 4.86 0.89 7.32
N SER A 115 5.40 2.07 6.98
CA SER A 115 6.45 2.20 5.97
C SER A 115 7.82 1.97 6.58
N GLU A 116 8.63 1.15 5.91
CA GLU A 116 10.04 0.94 6.27
C GLU A 116 10.94 2.13 5.90
N LYS A 117 10.48 2.95 4.95
CA LYS A 117 11.22 4.10 4.42
C LYS A 117 10.52 5.39 4.78
N THR A 118 10.70 5.84 6.01
CA THR A 118 10.23 7.14 6.48
C THR A 118 11.42 8.04 6.79
N SER A 119 11.23 9.34 6.61
CA SER A 119 12.23 10.36 6.94
C SER A 119 11.53 11.61 7.43
N GLU A 120 12.14 12.31 8.36
CA GLU A 120 11.61 13.57 8.88
C GLU A 120 12.03 14.75 8.00
N LEU A 121 11.05 15.54 7.55
CA LEU A 121 11.25 16.79 6.84
C LEU A 121 11.01 17.96 7.82
N LYS A 122 12.04 18.77 8.06
CA LYS A 122 11.89 19.96 8.89
C LYS A 122 10.99 20.98 8.18
N ARG A 123 10.01 21.54 8.91
CA ARG A 123 9.07 22.53 8.41
C ARG A 123 9.77 23.75 7.79
N GLU A 124 10.90 24.18 8.38
CA GLU A 124 11.74 25.27 7.86
C GLU A 124 12.18 25.05 6.40
N LYS A 125 12.41 23.80 5.96
CA LYS A 125 12.76 23.51 4.58
C LYS A 125 11.61 23.80 3.61
N ILE A 126 10.37 23.53 4.05
CA ILE A 126 9.17 23.86 3.26
C ILE A 126 9.01 25.38 3.19
N GLU A 127 9.15 26.07 4.32
CA GLU A 127 9.03 27.54 4.40
C GLU A 127 10.12 28.25 3.59
N ASN A 128 11.30 27.65 3.43
CA ASN A 128 12.40 28.14 2.62
C ASN A 128 12.28 27.77 1.12
N GLY A 129 11.16 27.15 0.69
CA GLY A 129 10.90 26.87 -0.72
C GLY A 129 11.68 25.68 -1.27
N ILE A 130 11.78 24.57 -0.52
CA ILE A 130 12.40 23.35 -1.06
C ILE A 130 11.66 22.86 -2.30
N THR A 131 12.40 22.58 -3.38
CA THR A 131 11.81 22.05 -4.61
C THR A 131 11.65 20.55 -4.55
N ILE A 132 10.74 19.99 -5.35
CA ILE A 132 10.51 18.55 -5.44
C ILE A 132 11.77 17.79 -5.88
N GLN A 133 12.58 18.35 -6.79
CA GLN A 133 13.82 17.73 -7.21
C GLN A 133 14.85 17.66 -6.08
N GLN A 134 14.94 18.71 -5.25
CA GLN A 134 15.83 18.73 -4.10
C GLN A 134 15.33 17.75 -3.04
N LEU A 135 14.03 17.71 -2.78
CA LEU A 135 13.42 16.76 -1.84
C LEU A 135 13.72 15.31 -2.23
N ALA A 136 13.58 14.98 -3.52
CA ALA A 136 13.85 13.63 -4.02
C ALA A 136 15.33 13.21 -3.83
N VAL A 137 16.26 14.14 -3.88
CA VAL A 137 17.70 13.88 -3.64
C VAL A 137 18.01 13.80 -2.15
N ASP A 138 17.56 14.79 -1.36
CA ASP A 138 17.84 14.88 0.07
C ASP A 138 17.37 13.63 0.83
N TYR A 139 16.29 12.99 0.36
CA TYR A 139 15.68 11.81 0.99
C TYR A 139 15.95 10.51 0.24
N GLY A 140 16.93 10.49 -0.65
CA GLY A 140 17.48 9.26 -1.25
C GLY A 140 16.61 8.60 -2.32
N LEU A 141 15.57 9.29 -2.83
CA LEU A 141 14.78 8.79 -3.97
C LEU A 141 15.58 8.85 -5.28
N CYS A 142 16.44 9.86 -5.41
CA CYS A 142 17.38 10.06 -6.52
C CYS A 142 18.81 10.31 -6.00
N ASN A 143 19.82 9.95 -6.82
CA ASN A 143 21.21 10.12 -6.45
C ASN A 143 21.77 11.52 -6.78
N SER A 144 21.06 12.29 -7.62
CA SER A 144 21.47 13.63 -8.04
C SER A 144 20.30 14.47 -8.54
N LEU A 145 20.46 15.80 -8.54
CA LEU A 145 19.48 16.73 -9.11
C LEU A 145 19.23 16.48 -10.60
N SER A 146 20.28 16.11 -11.35
CA SER A 146 20.16 15.78 -12.78
C SER A 146 19.33 14.53 -12.99
N GLU A 147 19.51 13.49 -12.17
CA GLU A 147 18.66 12.28 -12.19
C GLU A 147 17.23 12.63 -11.84
N SER A 148 17.04 13.37 -10.75
CA SER A 148 15.69 13.80 -10.29
C SER A 148 14.96 14.55 -11.39
N LYS A 149 15.58 15.58 -11.98
CA LYS A 149 15.01 16.36 -13.09
C LYS A 149 14.65 15.50 -14.30
N ARG A 150 15.54 14.60 -14.70
CA ARG A 150 15.29 13.67 -15.82
C ARG A 150 14.09 12.77 -15.53
N LEU A 151 14.03 12.19 -14.33
CA LEU A 151 12.92 11.30 -13.94
C LEU A 151 11.60 12.05 -13.84
N ILE A 152 11.57 13.28 -13.29
CA ILE A 152 10.37 14.10 -13.24
C ILE A 152 9.87 14.37 -14.67
N ASN A 153 10.74 14.81 -15.58
CA ASN A 153 10.37 15.07 -16.97
C ASN A 153 9.86 13.83 -17.72
N GLN A 154 10.24 12.64 -17.29
CA GLN A 154 9.77 11.35 -17.81
C GLN A 154 8.51 10.84 -17.10
N GLY A 155 7.95 11.59 -16.15
CA GLY A 155 6.80 11.15 -15.34
C GLY A 155 7.12 9.98 -14.41
N GLY A 156 8.41 9.81 -14.07
CA GLY A 156 8.90 8.73 -13.19
C GLY A 156 8.88 9.07 -11.70
N ILE A 157 8.46 10.28 -11.32
CA ILE A 157 8.29 10.67 -9.91
C ILE A 157 6.85 11.15 -9.71
N SER A 158 6.24 10.66 -8.64
CA SER A 158 4.93 11.12 -8.19
C SER A 158 4.97 11.56 -6.73
N MET A 159 4.12 12.51 -6.39
CA MET A 159 3.89 13.01 -5.02
C MET A 159 2.42 12.82 -4.67
N ASN A 160 2.14 12.17 -3.56
CA ASN A 160 0.79 11.83 -3.12
C ASN A 160 -0.04 11.18 -4.24
N GLY A 161 0.59 10.28 -5.02
CA GLY A 161 -0.03 9.57 -6.14
C GLY A 161 -0.15 10.35 -7.45
N GLN A 162 0.10 11.66 -7.46
CA GLN A 162 0.04 12.49 -8.65
C GLN A 162 1.43 12.64 -9.29
N LYS A 163 1.51 12.44 -10.60
CA LYS A 163 2.75 12.65 -11.34
C LYS A 163 3.17 14.11 -11.27
N ILE A 164 4.45 14.32 -11.04
CA ILE A 164 5.04 15.64 -11.07
C ILE A 164 5.62 15.89 -12.47
N GLU A 165 5.27 17.02 -13.06
CA GLU A 165 5.72 17.43 -14.39
C GLU A 165 6.74 18.58 -14.31
N ASP A 166 6.67 19.41 -13.27
CA ASP A 166 7.61 20.52 -13.05
C ASP A 166 8.65 20.16 -11.98
N SER A 167 9.91 20.04 -12.38
CA SER A 167 11.04 19.76 -11.48
C SER A 167 11.33 20.89 -10.49
N ASN A 168 10.90 22.13 -10.80
CA ASN A 168 11.09 23.29 -9.94
C ASN A 168 9.88 23.55 -9.02
N LYS A 169 8.85 22.69 -9.05
CA LYS A 169 7.72 22.81 -8.15
C LYS A 169 8.23 22.89 -6.70
N GLU A 170 7.93 23.99 -6.03
CA GLU A 170 8.17 24.15 -4.60
C GLU A 170 7.12 23.37 -3.80
N ILE A 171 7.57 22.78 -2.71
CA ILE A 171 6.70 22.07 -1.77
C ILE A 171 6.07 23.10 -0.84
N SER A 172 4.78 23.01 -0.67
CA SER A 172 3.99 23.87 0.22
C SER A 172 3.28 23.07 1.32
N ILE A 173 2.76 23.77 2.32
CA ILE A 173 1.95 23.15 3.39
C ILE A 173 0.68 22.48 2.79
N GLN A 174 0.17 23.00 1.67
CA GLN A 174 -1.01 22.43 1.00
C GLN A 174 -0.73 21.06 0.34
N ASP A 175 0.54 20.74 0.09
CA ASP A 175 0.94 19.44 -0.42
C ASP A 175 0.97 18.34 0.67
N LEU A 176 0.90 18.74 1.94
CA LEU A 176 0.86 17.80 3.07
C LEU A 176 -0.49 17.09 3.14
N LYS A 177 -0.45 15.80 3.40
CA LYS A 177 -1.59 14.96 3.76
C LYS A 177 -1.60 14.74 5.26
N ALA A 178 -2.79 14.68 5.88
CA ALA A 178 -2.93 14.63 7.34
C ALA A 178 -2.07 15.73 8.03
N ASP A 179 -1.95 16.90 7.42
CA ASP A 179 -1.16 18.09 7.86
C ASP A 179 0.35 17.87 8.10
N LYS A 180 0.88 16.68 7.77
CA LYS A 180 2.27 16.31 8.14
C LYS A 180 2.97 15.31 7.22
N ILE A 181 2.28 14.71 6.23
CA ILE A 181 2.81 13.60 5.45
C ILE A 181 2.92 13.97 3.97
N ILE A 182 4.06 13.66 3.36
CA ILE A 182 4.25 13.66 1.90
C ILE A 182 4.72 12.27 1.49
N ILE A 183 4.05 11.69 0.50
CA ILE A 183 4.48 10.41 -0.07
C ILE A 183 5.11 10.66 -1.43
N LEU A 184 6.39 10.31 -1.57
CA LEU A 184 7.11 10.33 -2.83
C LEU A 184 7.27 8.93 -3.36
N SER A 185 7.06 8.75 -4.66
CA SER A 185 7.23 7.47 -5.34
C SER A 185 8.09 7.62 -6.59
N LYS A 186 8.93 6.61 -6.86
CA LYS A 186 9.77 6.51 -8.06
C LYS A 186 9.37 5.25 -8.84
N GLY A 187 9.08 5.43 -10.13
CA GLY A 187 8.59 4.35 -11.00
C GLY A 187 7.06 4.25 -11.02
N LYS A 188 6.58 3.23 -11.74
CA LYS A 188 5.15 2.85 -11.78
C LYS A 188 4.83 1.93 -10.63
#